data_b09bed085526b2d1a7df23bafb8e21aa
#
_entry.id   b09bed085526b2d1a7df23bafb8e21aa
#
_cell.length_a   1.000
_cell.length_b   1.000
_cell.length_c   1.000
_cell.angle_alpha   90.00
_cell.angle_beta   90.00
_cell.angle_gamma   90.00
#
_symmetry.space_group_name_H-M   'P 1'
#
loop_
_entity.id
_entity.type
_entity.pdbx_description
1 polymer ?
#
loop_
_entity_poly.entity_id
_entity_poly.type
_entity_poly.pdbx_seq_one_letter_code
_entity_poly.pdbx_strand_id
1 'polypeptide(L)'
;VKELDLAENNATETLQTLQRQLKEIEAQLGLDGLTLRSYEAKLDESPLRAAISDLEDQLEDLETQIATEKELIRLLREAEAKPETLSSIPPALLQKYPTLGRFKEALTDAEVKLIELRGQYADEHPTVVAAQLALDDLKDRIREEIPTIIQTIQNEQGMELVQKRLLDEKLRSEEAKTQA
;
A
#
# COMPACT_ATOMS: atom_id res chain seq x y z
N VAL A 1 9.54 5.26 54.56
CA VAL A 1 8.61 4.13 54.70
C VAL A 1 7.22 4.66 55.12
N LYS A 2 7.08 5.40 56.23
CA LYS A 2 5.76 5.87 56.73
C LYS A 2 5.02 6.89 55.80
N GLU A 3 5.74 7.67 54.98
CA GLU A 3 5.11 8.63 54.06
C GLU A 3 4.59 7.95 52.79
N LEU A 4 5.25 6.88 52.34
CA LEU A 4 4.79 6.06 51.21
C LEU A 4 3.51 5.28 51.56
N ASP A 5 3.46 4.68 52.76
CA ASP A 5 2.28 3.97 53.26
C ASP A 5 1.05 4.91 53.42
N LEU A 6 1.29 6.18 53.79
CA LEU A 6 0.24 7.18 53.90
C LEU A 6 -0.29 7.64 52.53
N ALA A 7 0.61 7.76 51.53
CA ALA A 7 0.25 8.13 50.15
C ALA A 7 -0.54 6.99 49.46
N GLU A 8 -0.15 5.75 49.70
CA GLU A 8 -0.81 4.55 49.16
C GLU A 8 -2.22 4.37 49.78
N ASN A 9 -2.37 4.58 51.09
CA ASN A 9 -3.68 4.55 51.76
C ASN A 9 -4.58 5.69 51.25
N ASN A 10 -4.10 6.91 51.11
CA ASN A 10 -4.84 8.03 50.57
C ASN A 10 -5.29 7.80 49.13
N ALA A 11 -4.43 7.21 48.29
CA ALA A 11 -4.74 6.85 46.90
C ALA A 11 -5.83 5.76 46.85
N THR A 12 -5.76 4.77 47.76
CA THR A 12 -6.74 3.66 47.86
C THR A 12 -8.10 4.18 48.31
N GLU A 13 -8.15 5.07 49.30
CA GLU A 13 -9.39 5.72 49.77
C GLU A 13 -9.99 6.61 48.68
N THR A 14 -9.19 7.33 47.93
CA THR A 14 -9.64 8.17 46.80
C THR A 14 -10.23 7.30 45.69
N LEU A 15 -9.60 6.19 45.36
CA LEU A 15 -10.09 5.22 44.37
C LEU A 15 -11.43 4.60 44.79
N GLN A 16 -11.56 4.21 46.07
CA GLN A 16 -12.84 3.66 46.61
C GLN A 16 -13.96 4.71 46.58
N THR A 17 -13.63 5.96 46.86
CA THR A 17 -14.59 7.08 46.83
C THR A 17 -15.06 7.37 45.42
N LEU A 18 -14.14 7.39 44.43
CA LEU A 18 -14.44 7.56 43.03
C LEU A 18 -15.27 6.40 42.46
N GLN A 19 -14.96 5.17 42.85
CA GLN A 19 -15.75 3.99 42.46
C GLN A 19 -17.17 4.01 43.01
N ARG A 20 -17.34 4.53 44.24
CA ARG A 20 -18.67 4.71 44.84
C ARG A 20 -19.48 5.80 44.15
N GLN A 21 -18.83 6.94 43.83
CA GLN A 21 -19.46 8.02 43.06
C GLN A 21 -19.85 7.58 41.67
N LEU A 22 -19.03 6.77 41.01
CA LEU A 22 -19.28 6.23 39.68
C LEU A 22 -20.51 5.30 39.70
N LYS A 23 -20.61 4.40 40.69
CA LYS A 23 -21.80 3.55 40.90
C LYS A 23 -23.08 4.33 41.19
N GLU A 24 -22.96 5.43 41.89
CA GLU A 24 -24.10 6.31 42.25
C GLU A 24 -24.59 7.09 41.02
N ILE A 25 -23.68 7.54 40.15
CA ILE A 25 -23.97 8.16 38.86
C ILE A 25 -24.57 7.14 37.88
N GLU A 26 -24.06 5.91 37.85
CA GLU A 26 -24.61 4.79 37.07
C GLU A 26 -26.08 4.51 37.45
N ALA A 27 -26.37 4.47 38.74
CA ALA A 27 -27.71 4.26 39.24
C ALA A 27 -28.67 5.44 38.97
N GLN A 28 -28.16 6.68 38.97
CA GLN A 28 -28.95 7.88 38.68
C GLN A 28 -29.25 8.05 37.19
N LEU A 29 -28.35 7.60 36.30
CA LEU A 29 -28.51 7.71 34.85
C LEU A 29 -29.24 6.54 34.20
N GLY A 30 -29.57 5.47 34.98
CA GLY A 30 -30.23 4.27 34.44
C GLY A 30 -29.40 3.58 33.33
N LEU A 31 -28.10 3.78 33.35
CA LEU A 31 -27.20 3.19 32.38
C LEU A 31 -26.87 1.75 32.78
N ASP A 32 -27.32 0.79 31.97
CA ASP A 32 -26.93 -0.61 32.15
C ASP A 32 -25.38 -0.70 32.03
N GLY A 33 -24.78 -1.47 32.95
CA GLY A 33 -23.31 -1.63 33.01
C GLY A 33 -22.64 -2.12 31.71
N LEU A 34 -23.44 -2.52 30.71
CA LEU A 34 -23.01 -2.83 29.35
C LEU A 34 -22.69 -1.59 28.52
N THR A 35 -23.39 -0.46 28.74
CA THR A 35 -23.14 0.79 28.01
C THR A 35 -21.90 1.49 28.54
N LEU A 36 -21.64 1.44 29.83
CA LEU A 36 -20.41 1.98 30.43
C LEU A 36 -19.16 1.18 30.01
N ARG A 37 -19.24 -0.16 30.01
CA ARG A 37 -18.17 -1.01 29.50
C ARG A 37 -17.88 -0.75 28.01
N SER A 38 -18.89 -0.39 27.21
CA SER A 38 -18.67 -0.01 25.81
C SER A 38 -18.07 1.40 25.66
N TYR A 39 -18.32 2.31 26.60
CA TYR A 39 -17.69 3.62 26.65
C TYR A 39 -16.28 3.55 27.26
N GLU A 40 -16.07 2.75 28.30
CA GLU A 40 -14.74 2.47 28.85
C GLU A 40 -13.87 1.73 27.82
N ALA A 41 -14.41 0.79 27.05
CA ALA A 41 -13.70 0.15 25.95
C ALA A 41 -13.34 1.14 24.83
N LYS A 42 -14.12 2.20 24.60
CA LYS A 42 -13.79 3.28 23.65
C LYS A 42 -12.84 4.34 24.23
N LEU A 43 -12.84 4.55 25.53
CA LEU A 43 -11.90 5.43 26.24
C LEU A 43 -10.59 4.71 26.57
N ASP A 44 -10.60 3.39 26.60
CA ASP A 44 -9.44 2.52 26.86
C ASP A 44 -8.76 2.06 25.55
N GLU A 45 -9.06 2.69 24.41
CA GLU A 45 -8.13 2.73 23.29
C GLU A 45 -6.96 3.60 23.74
N SER A 46 -6.06 2.97 24.49
CA SER A 46 -4.84 3.62 24.94
C SER A 46 -4.17 4.20 23.71
N PRO A 47 -3.60 5.44 23.77
CA PRO A 47 -2.87 6.04 22.64
C PRO A 47 -1.85 5.09 22.01
N LEU A 48 -1.41 4.11 22.80
CA LEU A 48 -0.49 3.06 22.40
C LEU A 48 -1.14 2.01 21.48
N ARG A 49 -2.40 1.61 21.74
CA ARG A 49 -3.14 0.70 20.84
C ARG A 49 -3.45 1.36 19.50
N ALA A 50 -3.84 2.64 19.51
CA ALA A 50 -4.02 3.40 18.29
C ALA A 50 -2.72 3.50 17.49
N ALA A 51 -1.59 3.76 18.16
CA ALA A 51 -0.28 3.81 17.51
C ALA A 51 0.16 2.46 16.93
N ILE A 52 -0.15 1.34 17.59
CA ILE A 52 0.10 -0.01 17.09
C ILE A 52 -0.75 -0.27 15.85
N SER A 53 -2.05 0.02 15.90
CA SER A 53 -2.95 -0.16 14.75
C SER A 53 -2.50 0.67 13.55
N ASP A 54 -2.11 1.92 13.74
CA ASP A 54 -1.57 2.77 12.68
C ASP A 54 -0.29 2.19 12.04
N LEU A 55 0.56 1.56 12.84
CA LEU A 55 1.80 0.94 12.34
C LEU A 55 1.50 -0.35 11.57
N GLU A 56 0.53 -1.15 12.04
CA GLU A 56 0.07 -2.36 11.34
C GLU A 56 -0.53 -1.99 9.98
N ASP A 57 -1.38 -0.97 9.91
CA ASP A 57 -1.99 -0.47 8.67
C ASP A 57 -0.91 0.03 7.69
N GLN A 58 0.09 0.78 8.18
CA GLN A 58 1.21 1.25 7.35
C GLN A 58 2.07 0.09 6.82
N LEU A 59 2.26 -0.97 7.61
CA LEU A 59 2.97 -2.17 7.18
C LEU A 59 2.18 -2.93 6.12
N GLU A 60 0.88 -3.10 6.27
CA GLU A 60 0.00 -3.76 5.29
C GLU A 60 -0.02 -3.01 3.97
N ASP A 61 -0.15 -1.69 4.00
CA ASP A 61 -0.10 -0.83 2.80
C ASP A 61 1.23 -0.99 2.07
N LEU A 62 2.34 -0.96 2.80
CA LEU A 62 3.68 -1.08 2.24
C LEU A 62 3.94 -2.48 1.67
N GLU A 63 3.47 -3.53 2.33
CA GLU A 63 3.54 -4.91 1.82
C GLU A 63 2.75 -5.08 0.52
N THR A 64 1.57 -4.50 0.46
CA THR A 64 0.72 -4.48 -0.74
C THR A 64 1.40 -3.76 -1.88
N GLN A 65 2.03 -2.61 -1.61
CA GLN A 65 2.79 -1.85 -2.60
C GLN A 65 3.98 -2.65 -3.14
N ILE A 66 4.79 -3.23 -2.26
CA ILE A 66 5.93 -4.08 -2.64
C ILE A 66 5.47 -5.29 -3.48
N ALA A 67 4.36 -5.93 -3.11
CA ALA A 67 3.81 -7.05 -3.87
C ALA A 67 3.34 -6.63 -5.27
N THR A 68 2.68 -5.47 -5.37
CA THR A 68 2.22 -4.88 -6.63
C THR A 68 3.39 -4.56 -7.56
N GLU A 69 4.46 -3.98 -7.02
CA GLU A 69 5.67 -3.65 -7.79
C GLU A 69 6.43 -4.91 -8.26
N LYS A 70 6.49 -5.96 -7.43
CA LYS A 70 7.04 -7.26 -7.82
C LYS A 70 6.29 -7.85 -9.02
N GLU A 71 4.97 -7.79 -8.98
CA GLU A 71 4.14 -8.27 -10.09
C GLU A 71 4.36 -7.42 -11.35
N LEU A 72 4.44 -6.10 -11.20
CA LEU A 72 4.74 -5.22 -12.32
C LEU A 72 6.12 -5.53 -12.95
N ILE A 73 7.17 -5.73 -12.13
CA ILE A 73 8.49 -6.14 -12.63
C ILE A 73 8.40 -7.46 -13.40
N ARG A 74 7.63 -8.43 -12.90
CA ARG A 74 7.44 -9.71 -13.59
C ARG A 74 6.82 -9.51 -14.97
N LEU A 75 5.75 -8.72 -15.05
CA LEU A 75 5.06 -8.41 -16.31
C LEU A 75 5.95 -7.59 -17.27
N LEU A 76 6.75 -6.67 -16.76
CA LEU A 76 7.68 -5.90 -17.56
C LEU A 76 8.81 -6.77 -18.15
N ARG A 77 9.33 -7.74 -17.42
CA ARG A 77 10.30 -8.71 -17.95
C ARG A 77 9.71 -9.56 -19.08
N GLU A 78 8.43 -9.89 -18.98
CA GLU A 78 7.73 -10.55 -20.07
C GLU A 78 7.58 -9.62 -21.28
N ALA A 79 7.24 -8.35 -21.06
CA ALA A 79 7.15 -7.33 -22.10
C ALA A 79 8.51 -6.94 -22.72
N GLU A 80 9.61 -7.05 -21.99
CA GLU A 80 10.97 -6.92 -22.54
C GLU A 80 11.24 -7.99 -23.61
N ALA A 81 10.86 -9.23 -23.33
CA ALA A 81 10.98 -10.32 -24.28
C ALA A 81 9.94 -10.22 -25.42
N LYS A 82 8.72 -9.83 -25.10
CA LYS A 82 7.57 -9.73 -26.01
C LYS A 82 6.81 -8.41 -25.79
N PRO A 83 7.18 -7.32 -26.45
CA PRO A 83 6.59 -5.99 -26.24
C PRO A 83 5.06 -5.92 -26.37
N GLU A 84 4.48 -6.80 -27.19
CA GLU A 84 3.03 -6.91 -27.37
C GLU A 84 2.29 -7.23 -26.05
N THR A 85 2.94 -7.91 -25.11
CA THR A 85 2.33 -8.23 -23.81
C THR A 85 2.14 -6.99 -22.93
N LEU A 86 2.80 -5.88 -23.23
CA LEU A 86 2.59 -4.59 -22.54
C LEU A 86 1.13 -4.12 -22.64
N SER A 87 0.46 -4.42 -23.76
CA SER A 87 -0.95 -4.09 -23.98
C SER A 87 -1.88 -4.79 -22.97
N SER A 88 -1.50 -5.96 -22.45
CA SER A 88 -2.28 -6.74 -21.49
C SER A 88 -2.08 -6.31 -20.03
N ILE A 89 -1.08 -5.50 -19.71
CA ILE A 89 -0.83 -5.05 -18.34
C ILE A 89 -1.98 -4.13 -17.89
N PRO A 90 -2.60 -4.37 -16.72
CA PRO A 90 -3.67 -3.54 -16.20
C PRO A 90 -3.26 -2.07 -16.05
N PRO A 91 -4.09 -1.10 -16.48
CA PRO A 91 -3.77 0.34 -16.37
C PRO A 91 -3.46 0.77 -14.94
N ALA A 92 -4.11 0.16 -13.95
CA ALA A 92 -3.87 0.45 -12.53
C ALA A 92 -2.41 0.25 -12.10
N LEU A 93 -1.72 -0.76 -12.66
CA LEU A 93 -0.31 -1.03 -12.38
C LEU A 93 0.63 -0.01 -13.06
N LEU A 94 0.15 0.65 -14.11
CA LEU A 94 0.94 1.62 -14.89
C LEU A 94 0.78 3.07 -14.41
N GLN A 95 -0.16 3.34 -13.50
CA GLN A 95 -0.46 4.72 -13.06
C GLN A 95 0.74 5.44 -12.47
N LYS A 96 1.57 4.73 -11.71
CA LYS A 96 2.79 5.27 -11.09
C LYS A 96 3.89 5.57 -12.14
N TYR A 97 3.81 4.94 -13.31
CA TYR A 97 4.83 5.00 -14.37
C TYR A 97 4.23 5.50 -15.69
N PRO A 98 4.04 6.82 -15.88
CA PRO A 98 3.35 7.39 -17.06
C PRO A 98 3.98 7.02 -18.40
N THR A 99 5.30 6.80 -18.42
CA THR A 99 6.02 6.37 -19.63
C THR A 99 5.53 5.02 -20.14
N LEU A 100 5.27 4.06 -19.23
CA LEU A 100 4.70 2.75 -19.60
C LEU A 100 3.28 2.88 -20.15
N GLY A 101 2.46 3.77 -19.56
CA GLY A 101 1.14 4.08 -20.08
C GLY A 101 1.18 4.59 -21.52
N ARG A 102 2.08 5.53 -21.81
CA ARG A 102 2.27 6.06 -23.17
C ARG A 102 2.74 4.99 -24.16
N PHE A 103 3.65 4.11 -23.76
CA PHE A 103 4.09 3.00 -24.60
C PHE A 103 2.95 2.03 -24.90
N LYS A 104 2.13 1.71 -23.90
CA LYS A 104 0.94 0.87 -24.08
C LYS A 104 -0.04 1.49 -25.08
N GLU A 105 -0.37 2.76 -24.94
CA GLU A 105 -1.24 3.49 -25.86
C GLU A 105 -0.67 3.51 -27.27
N ALA A 106 0.61 3.93 -27.42
CA ALA A 106 1.26 4.00 -28.72
C ALA A 106 1.33 2.63 -29.42
N LEU A 107 1.58 1.55 -28.66
CA LEU A 107 1.62 0.19 -29.18
C LEU A 107 0.24 -0.23 -29.68
N THR A 108 -0.80 0.00 -28.88
CA THR A 108 -2.18 -0.31 -29.25
C THR A 108 -2.62 0.45 -30.50
N ASP A 109 -2.32 1.75 -30.57
CA ASP A 109 -2.65 2.59 -31.72
C ASP A 109 -1.93 2.14 -33.00
N ALA A 110 -0.62 1.78 -32.89
CA ALA A 110 0.15 1.30 -34.01
C ALA A 110 -0.35 -0.06 -34.52
N GLU A 111 -0.73 -0.98 -33.63
CA GLU A 111 -1.30 -2.28 -33.99
C GLU A 111 -2.66 -2.12 -34.68
N VAL A 112 -3.56 -1.29 -34.13
CA VAL A 112 -4.87 -1.00 -34.72
C VAL A 112 -4.68 -0.41 -36.11
N LYS A 113 -3.82 0.59 -36.28
CA LYS A 113 -3.53 1.22 -37.56
C LYS A 113 -2.99 0.22 -38.59
N LEU A 114 -2.11 -0.67 -38.19
CA LEU A 114 -1.59 -1.72 -39.07
C LEU A 114 -2.68 -2.68 -39.52
N ILE A 115 -3.60 -3.10 -38.62
CA ILE A 115 -4.74 -3.94 -38.94
C ILE A 115 -5.68 -3.24 -39.95
N GLU A 116 -6.00 -1.98 -39.72
CA GLU A 116 -6.83 -1.16 -40.62
C GLU A 116 -6.21 -1.08 -42.02
N LEU A 117 -4.91 -0.82 -42.11
CA LEU A 117 -4.21 -0.71 -43.39
C LEU A 117 -4.16 -2.05 -44.14
N ARG A 118 -3.94 -3.16 -43.44
CA ARG A 118 -3.99 -4.50 -44.02
C ARG A 118 -5.40 -4.90 -44.50
N GLY A 119 -6.44 -4.30 -43.93
CA GLY A 119 -7.81 -4.46 -44.40
C GLY A 119 -8.08 -3.74 -45.72
N GLN A 120 -7.27 -2.74 -46.06
CA GLN A 120 -7.46 -1.90 -47.26
C GLN A 120 -6.44 -2.14 -48.37
N TYR A 121 -5.23 -2.60 -48.02
CA TYR A 121 -4.10 -2.73 -48.92
C TYR A 121 -3.42 -4.10 -48.76
N ALA A 122 -2.74 -4.54 -49.79
CA ALA A 122 -1.88 -5.74 -49.73
C ALA A 122 -0.68 -5.52 -48.79
N ASP A 123 -0.12 -6.60 -48.26
CA ASP A 123 1.00 -6.54 -47.30
C ASP A 123 2.25 -5.84 -47.87
N GLU A 124 2.47 -5.92 -49.21
CA GLU A 124 3.60 -5.30 -49.88
C GLU A 124 3.38 -3.82 -50.21
N HIS A 125 2.18 -3.29 -49.90
CA HIS A 125 1.88 -1.87 -50.16
C HIS A 125 2.78 -0.96 -49.31
N PRO A 126 3.41 0.09 -49.89
CA PRO A 126 4.35 0.93 -49.15
C PRO A 126 3.83 1.48 -47.81
N THR A 127 2.53 1.79 -47.73
CA THR A 127 1.91 2.30 -46.52
C THR A 127 1.82 1.22 -45.43
N VAL A 128 1.57 -0.04 -45.80
CA VAL A 128 1.54 -1.19 -44.85
C VAL A 128 2.96 -1.47 -44.36
N VAL A 129 3.92 -1.50 -45.28
CA VAL A 129 5.33 -1.71 -44.93
C VAL A 129 5.84 -0.61 -43.98
N ALA A 130 5.50 0.66 -44.26
CA ALA A 130 5.88 1.78 -43.39
C ALA A 130 5.26 1.67 -42.00
N ALA A 131 3.99 1.27 -41.91
CA ALA A 131 3.32 1.08 -40.63
C ALA A 131 3.90 -0.10 -39.84
N GLN A 132 4.28 -1.19 -40.52
CA GLN A 132 4.95 -2.33 -39.89
C GLN A 132 6.33 -1.92 -39.35
N LEU A 133 7.14 -1.21 -40.13
CA LEU A 133 8.42 -0.71 -39.65
C LEU A 133 8.30 0.22 -38.44
N ALA A 134 7.29 1.11 -38.44
CA ALA A 134 7.03 1.99 -37.31
C ALA A 134 6.62 1.22 -36.04
N LEU A 135 5.86 0.14 -36.20
CA LEU A 135 5.50 -0.75 -35.09
C LEU A 135 6.73 -1.51 -34.55
N ASP A 136 7.59 -1.99 -35.44
CA ASP A 136 8.80 -2.71 -35.06
C ASP A 136 9.80 -1.76 -34.35
N ASP A 137 9.99 -0.54 -34.85
CA ASP A 137 10.81 0.50 -34.18
C ASP A 137 10.25 0.84 -32.78
N LEU A 138 8.93 0.91 -32.63
CA LEU A 138 8.31 1.15 -31.34
C LEU A 138 8.55 -0.01 -30.35
N LYS A 139 8.44 -1.26 -30.84
CA LYS A 139 8.75 -2.46 -30.05
C LYS A 139 10.20 -2.49 -29.59
N ASP A 140 11.14 -2.09 -30.46
CA ASP A 140 12.55 -2.03 -30.11
C ASP A 140 12.82 -0.95 -29.04
N ARG A 141 12.21 0.23 -29.17
CA ARG A 141 12.29 1.27 -28.14
C ARG A 141 11.73 0.82 -26.81
N ILE A 142 10.62 0.08 -26.80
CA ILE A 142 10.05 -0.50 -25.59
C ILE A 142 11.05 -1.46 -24.94
N ARG A 143 11.69 -2.34 -25.72
CA ARG A 143 12.74 -3.26 -25.21
C ARG A 143 13.93 -2.53 -24.58
N GLU A 144 14.34 -1.41 -25.16
CA GLU A 144 15.46 -0.62 -24.65
C GLU A 144 15.12 0.13 -23.35
N GLU A 145 13.89 0.62 -23.21
CA GLU A 145 13.47 1.44 -22.07
C GLU A 145 13.01 0.61 -20.84
N ILE A 146 12.41 -0.55 -21.05
CA ILE A 146 11.90 -1.40 -19.97
C ILE A 146 12.96 -1.71 -18.92
N PRO A 147 14.20 -2.11 -19.24
CA PRO A 147 15.22 -2.41 -18.23
C PRO A 147 15.51 -1.23 -17.30
N THR A 148 15.53 -0.01 -17.84
CA THR A 148 15.74 1.22 -17.06
C THR A 148 14.58 1.46 -16.09
N ILE A 149 13.35 1.23 -16.54
CA ILE A 149 12.15 1.36 -15.69
C ILE A 149 12.15 0.28 -14.60
N ILE A 150 12.47 -0.97 -14.93
CA ILE A 150 12.63 -2.05 -13.96
C ILE A 150 13.66 -1.68 -12.88
N GLN A 151 14.80 -1.13 -13.28
CA GLN A 151 15.82 -0.70 -12.33
C GLN A 151 15.32 0.40 -11.40
N THR A 152 14.52 1.34 -11.92
CA THR A 152 13.90 2.39 -11.11
C THR A 152 12.95 1.79 -10.08
N ILE A 153 12.07 0.87 -10.48
CA ILE A 153 11.14 0.18 -9.58
C ILE A 153 11.91 -0.62 -8.52
N GLN A 154 12.97 -1.32 -8.90
CA GLN A 154 13.80 -2.08 -7.96
C GLN A 154 14.49 -1.19 -6.91
N ASN A 155 14.93 0.01 -7.33
CA ASN A 155 15.50 0.98 -6.39
C ASN A 155 14.45 1.51 -5.41
N GLU A 156 13.23 1.78 -5.88
CA GLU A 156 12.10 2.18 -5.03
C GLU A 156 11.75 1.07 -4.04
N GLN A 157 11.63 -0.18 -4.48
CA GLN A 157 11.43 -1.34 -3.61
C GLN A 157 12.54 -1.49 -2.56
N GLY A 158 13.78 -1.20 -2.92
CA GLY A 158 14.89 -1.21 -1.96
C GLY A 158 14.67 -0.24 -0.81
N MET A 159 14.17 0.97 -1.10
CA MET A 159 13.83 1.96 -0.08
C MET A 159 12.61 1.52 0.76
N GLU A 160 11.59 0.97 0.12
CA GLU A 160 10.40 0.46 0.80
C GLU A 160 10.70 -0.70 1.75
N LEU A 161 11.60 -1.60 1.37
CA LEU A 161 12.07 -2.69 2.23
C LEU A 161 12.83 -2.17 3.47
N VAL A 162 13.60 -1.08 3.32
CA VAL A 162 14.24 -0.42 4.47
C VAL A 162 13.18 0.23 5.36
N GLN A 163 12.22 0.93 4.78
CA GLN A 163 11.11 1.53 5.52
C GLN A 163 10.29 0.48 6.26
N LYS A 164 9.96 -0.64 5.61
CA LYS A 164 9.28 -1.77 6.25
C LYS A 164 10.03 -2.26 7.48
N ARG A 165 11.33 -2.47 7.37
CA ARG A 165 12.16 -2.91 8.51
C ARG A 165 12.10 -1.94 9.68
N LEU A 166 12.17 -0.62 9.41
CA LEU A 166 12.08 0.40 10.45
C LEU A 166 10.70 0.42 11.12
N LEU A 167 9.63 0.22 10.35
CA LEU A 167 8.27 0.12 10.89
C LEU A 167 8.09 -1.16 11.73
N ASP A 168 8.61 -2.30 11.29
CA ASP A 168 8.62 -3.56 12.05
C ASP A 168 9.35 -3.42 13.39
N GLU A 169 10.51 -2.76 13.40
CA GLU A 169 11.27 -2.48 14.63
C GLU A 169 10.49 -1.57 15.58
N LYS A 170 9.84 -0.54 15.03
CA LYS A 170 9.02 0.39 15.80
C LYS A 170 7.79 -0.31 16.38
N LEU A 171 7.10 -1.13 15.58
CA LEU A 171 5.93 -1.91 16.02
C LEU A 171 6.32 -2.82 17.20
N ARG A 172 7.39 -3.60 17.07
CA ARG A 172 7.90 -4.45 18.17
C ARG A 172 8.23 -3.67 19.45
N SER A 173 8.76 -2.45 19.28
CA SER A 173 9.06 -1.56 20.42
C SER A 173 7.78 -1.10 21.12
N GLU A 174 6.74 -0.76 20.36
CA GLU A 174 5.45 -0.33 20.93
C GLU A 174 4.70 -1.51 21.56
N GLU A 175 4.71 -2.69 20.94
CA GLU A 175 4.15 -3.91 21.53
C GLU A 175 4.82 -4.29 22.84
N ALA A 176 6.14 -4.18 22.93
CA ALA A 176 6.88 -4.45 24.16
C ALA A 176 6.46 -3.54 25.32
N LYS A 177 6.07 -2.29 25.03
CA LYS A 177 5.57 -1.34 26.03
C LYS A 177 4.18 -1.70 26.55
N THR A 178 3.38 -2.45 25.78
CA THR A 178 2.06 -2.91 26.21
C THR A 178 2.12 -4.12 27.14
N GLN A 179 3.24 -4.84 27.12
CA GLN A 179 3.44 -6.06 27.92
C GLN A 179 4.19 -5.82 29.25
N ALA A 180 4.69 -4.60 29.45
CA ALA A 180 5.46 -4.19 30.64
C ALA A 180 4.57 -3.45 31.64
#